data_106884e1096b601b06328876dad48683
#
_entry.id   106884e1096b601b06328876dad48683
#
_cell.length_a   1.000
_cell.length_b   1.000
_cell.length_c   1.000
_cell.angle_alpha   90.00
_cell.angle_beta   90.00
_cell.angle_gamma   90.00
#
_symmetry.space_group_name_H-M   'P 1'
#
loop_
_entity.id
_entity.type
_entity.pdbx_description
1 polymer ?
#
loop_
_entity_poly.entity_id
_entity_poly.type
_entity_poly.pdbx_seq_one_letter_code
_entity_poly.pdbx_strand_id
1 'polypeptide(L)'
;MEKEVKIDRETAVAEFERFCEANEIDYDESIMTTEDIEAFKPLKERFVNACMEGRVEVDGRNIKYTISEYSADSSGDVVVIKRPTGHAFMALDGFNDKQPVHKIQGFASAITGKEARYFSKMDMSDWMFFQGVINLFLAA
;
A
#
# COMPACT_ATOMS: atom_id res chain seq x y z
N MET A 1 9.81 13.44 17.25
CA MET A 1 9.48 12.25 18.05
C MET A 1 10.01 11.01 17.35
N GLU A 2 10.80 10.24 18.06
CA GLU A 2 11.32 9.01 17.50
C GLU A 2 10.21 7.98 17.33
N LYS A 3 10.19 7.33 16.18
CA LYS A 3 9.24 6.24 15.92
C LYS A 3 9.77 4.98 16.59
N GLU A 4 8.92 4.29 17.31
CA GLU A 4 9.27 3.04 17.95
C GLU A 4 9.44 1.95 16.91
N VAL A 5 10.57 1.24 16.96
CA VAL A 5 10.83 0.10 16.09
C VAL A 5 10.31 -1.16 16.77
N LYS A 6 9.30 -1.79 16.19
CA LYS A 6 8.64 -3.00 16.70
C LYS A 6 9.34 -4.27 16.23
N ILE A 7 9.82 -4.29 14.99
CA ILE A 7 10.57 -5.40 14.41
C ILE A 7 11.79 -4.84 13.68
N ASP A 8 12.82 -5.66 13.51
CA ASP A 8 14.02 -5.21 12.81
C ASP A 8 13.81 -5.15 11.31
N ARG A 9 14.74 -4.50 10.60
CA ARG A 9 14.65 -4.31 9.16
C ARG A 9 14.67 -5.63 8.40
N GLU A 10 15.48 -6.58 8.83
CA GLU A 10 15.58 -7.88 8.17
C GLU A 10 14.25 -8.62 8.20
N THR A 11 13.59 -8.63 9.36
CA THR A 11 12.26 -9.23 9.50
C THR A 11 11.22 -8.48 8.65
N ALA A 12 11.27 -7.15 8.64
CA ALA A 12 10.36 -6.33 7.84
C ALA A 12 10.53 -6.57 6.35
N VAL A 13 11.77 -6.71 5.87
CA VAL A 13 12.05 -7.03 4.47
C VAL A 13 11.50 -8.42 4.13
N ALA A 14 11.66 -9.40 5.03
CA ALA A 14 11.12 -10.74 4.82
C ALA A 14 9.58 -10.71 4.72
N GLU A 15 8.91 -9.89 5.53
CA GLU A 15 7.46 -9.72 5.45
C GLU A 15 7.04 -9.09 4.11
N PHE A 16 7.79 -8.10 3.63
CA PHE A 16 7.54 -7.49 2.32
C PHE A 16 7.68 -8.51 1.19
N GLU A 17 8.76 -9.29 1.22
CA GLU A 17 8.99 -10.32 0.20
C GLU A 17 7.92 -11.40 0.24
N ARG A 18 7.48 -11.80 1.43
CA ARG A 18 6.39 -12.77 1.59
C ARG A 18 5.08 -12.24 0.99
N PHE A 19 4.78 -10.97 1.21
CA PHE A 19 3.62 -10.32 0.62
C PHE A 19 3.73 -10.31 -0.91
N CYS A 20 4.89 -9.95 -1.45
CA CYS A 20 5.12 -9.94 -2.89
C CYS A 20 4.96 -11.34 -3.50
N GLU A 21 5.53 -12.36 -2.88
CA GLU A 21 5.41 -13.75 -3.36
C GLU A 21 3.95 -14.21 -3.36
N ALA A 22 3.21 -13.92 -2.29
CA ALA A 22 1.80 -14.31 -2.18
C ALA A 22 0.92 -13.62 -3.24
N ASN A 23 1.33 -12.44 -3.70
CA ASN A 23 0.58 -11.64 -4.68
C ASN A 23 1.18 -11.67 -6.08
N GLU A 24 2.19 -12.51 -6.30
CA GLU A 24 2.86 -12.65 -7.60
C GLU A 24 3.47 -11.33 -8.09
N ILE A 25 4.01 -10.55 -7.16
CA ILE A 25 4.70 -9.30 -7.44
C ILE A 25 6.19 -9.57 -7.49
N ASP A 26 6.84 -9.21 -8.59
CA ASP A 26 8.30 -9.36 -8.74
C ASP A 26 9.01 -8.36 -7.83
N TYR A 27 9.96 -8.83 -7.03
CA TYR A 27 10.75 -7.99 -6.14
C TYR A 27 12.25 -8.15 -6.32
N ASP A 28 12.67 -8.97 -7.28
CA ASP A 28 14.09 -9.20 -7.58
C ASP A 28 14.64 -8.06 -8.42
N GLU A 29 15.37 -7.16 -7.77
CA GLU A 29 15.95 -5.99 -8.43
C GLU A 29 16.98 -6.35 -9.51
N SER A 30 17.58 -7.55 -9.43
CA SER A 30 18.59 -7.99 -10.40
C SER A 30 18.04 -8.18 -11.81
N ILE A 31 16.74 -8.38 -11.95
CA ILE A 31 16.06 -8.55 -13.24
C ILE A 31 15.28 -7.32 -13.67
N MET A 32 15.29 -6.26 -12.87
CA MET A 32 14.60 -5.02 -13.18
C MET A 32 15.46 -4.07 -14.01
N THR A 33 14.82 -3.25 -14.84
CA THR A 33 15.48 -2.13 -15.52
C THR A 33 15.82 -1.06 -14.49
N THR A 34 16.70 -0.11 -14.84
CA THR A 34 17.03 1.02 -13.96
C THR A 34 15.78 1.83 -13.60
N GLU A 35 14.91 2.06 -14.58
CA GLU A 35 13.64 2.79 -14.36
C GLU A 35 12.72 2.04 -13.40
N ASP A 36 12.61 0.73 -13.54
CA ASP A 36 11.78 -0.10 -12.66
C ASP A 36 12.31 -0.08 -11.23
N ILE A 37 13.64 -0.15 -11.05
CA ILE A 37 14.27 -0.07 -9.73
C ILE A 37 13.97 1.28 -9.06
N GLU A 38 14.08 2.38 -9.81
CA GLU A 38 13.81 3.73 -9.28
C GLU A 38 12.36 3.89 -8.84
N ALA A 39 11.41 3.26 -9.54
CA ALA A 39 10.01 3.27 -9.16
C ALA A 39 9.73 2.33 -7.98
N PHE A 40 10.39 1.18 -7.94
CA PHE A 40 10.15 0.12 -6.95
C PHE A 40 10.73 0.44 -5.57
N LYS A 41 11.96 0.95 -5.51
CA LYS A 41 12.64 1.19 -4.23
C LYS A 41 11.87 2.05 -3.24
N PRO A 42 11.29 3.20 -3.63
CA PRO A 42 10.51 4.00 -2.67
C PRO A 42 9.29 3.25 -2.13
N LEU A 43 8.64 2.44 -2.95
CA LEU A 43 7.49 1.64 -2.54
C LEU A 43 7.90 0.60 -1.50
N LYS A 44 9.00 -0.10 -1.77
CA LYS A 44 9.56 -1.09 -0.85
C LYS A 44 9.94 -0.45 0.48
N GLU A 45 10.68 0.67 0.45
CA GLU A 45 11.12 1.35 1.66
C GLU A 45 9.95 1.82 2.52
N ARG A 46 8.92 2.35 1.91
CA ARG A 46 7.72 2.80 2.62
C ARG A 46 7.01 1.64 3.30
N PHE A 47 6.88 0.51 2.59
CA PHE A 47 6.28 -0.70 3.15
C PHE A 47 7.11 -1.25 4.31
N VAL A 48 8.42 -1.39 4.11
CA VAL A 48 9.35 -1.92 5.11
C VAL A 48 9.35 -1.04 6.37
N ASN A 49 9.40 0.28 6.20
CA ASN A 49 9.36 1.20 7.34
C ASN A 49 8.05 1.08 8.12
N ALA A 50 6.92 0.95 7.44
CA ALA A 50 5.63 0.76 8.10
C ALA A 50 5.57 -0.57 8.86
N CYS A 51 6.18 -1.63 8.31
CA CYS A 51 6.32 -2.91 9.03
C CYS A 51 7.17 -2.75 10.29
N MET A 52 8.30 -2.05 10.19
CA MET A 52 9.19 -1.82 11.34
C MET A 52 8.49 -1.05 12.44
N GLU A 53 7.62 -0.12 12.09
CA GLU A 53 6.84 0.67 13.05
C GLU A 53 5.63 -0.08 13.61
N GLY A 54 5.38 -1.30 13.14
CA GLY A 54 4.25 -2.10 13.59
C GLY A 54 2.89 -1.69 13.01
N ARG A 55 2.89 -0.84 11.98
CA ARG A 55 1.65 -0.39 11.32
C ARG A 55 1.16 -1.33 10.23
N VAL A 56 2.03 -2.21 9.74
CA VAL A 56 1.68 -3.19 8.70
C VAL A 56 1.82 -4.59 9.27
N GLU A 57 0.79 -5.40 9.07
CA GLU A 57 0.81 -6.83 9.35
C GLU A 57 0.40 -7.55 8.07
N VAL A 58 1.26 -8.44 7.58
CA VAL A 58 0.99 -9.24 6.38
C VAL A 58 0.20 -10.48 6.79
N ASP A 59 -0.95 -10.69 6.14
CA ASP A 59 -1.83 -11.84 6.40
C ASP A 59 -2.15 -12.52 5.07
N GLY A 60 -1.29 -13.47 4.67
CA GLY A 60 -1.41 -14.13 3.37
C GLY A 60 -1.27 -13.12 2.23
N ARG A 61 -2.33 -12.96 1.45
CA ARG A 61 -2.37 -11.99 0.34
C ARG A 61 -2.87 -10.62 0.77
N ASN A 62 -3.30 -10.48 2.02
CA ASN A 62 -3.88 -9.25 2.55
C ASN A 62 -2.88 -8.52 3.44
N ILE A 63 -3.12 -7.23 3.65
CA ILE A 63 -2.35 -6.41 4.57
C ILE A 63 -3.34 -5.78 5.54
N LYS A 64 -2.97 -5.75 6.82
CA LYS A 64 -3.66 -4.94 7.83
C LYS A 64 -2.81 -3.73 8.10
N TYR A 65 -3.32 -2.55 7.82
CA TYR A 65 -2.61 -1.29 8.01
C TYR A 65 -3.30 -0.47 9.10
N THR A 66 -2.52 -0.05 10.09
CA THR A 66 -3.02 0.80 11.16
C THR A 66 -2.78 2.27 10.79
N ILE A 67 -3.86 3.04 10.70
CA ILE A 67 -3.79 4.46 10.35
C ILE A 67 -3.04 5.22 11.44
N SER A 68 -2.15 6.12 11.03
CA SER A 68 -1.31 6.90 11.95
C SER A 68 -2.11 7.94 12.73
N GLU A 69 -1.49 8.46 13.79
CA GLU A 69 -2.04 9.53 14.62
C GLU A 69 -2.24 10.84 13.85
N TYR A 70 -1.57 11.01 12.70
CA TYR A 70 -1.67 12.23 11.89
C TYR A 70 -2.99 12.31 11.12
N SER A 71 -3.66 11.20 10.91
CA SER A 71 -5.00 11.17 10.32
C SER A 71 -6.03 11.30 11.44
N ALA A 72 -6.38 12.54 11.80
CA ALA A 72 -7.15 12.85 13.00
C ALA A 72 -8.48 12.07 13.10
N ASP A 73 -9.23 11.97 12.00
CA ASP A 73 -10.56 11.34 12.01
C ASP A 73 -10.51 9.81 12.06
N SER A 74 -9.42 9.22 11.58
CA SER A 74 -9.29 7.77 11.44
C SER A 74 -8.10 7.19 12.20
N SER A 75 -7.44 7.98 13.03
CA SER A 75 -6.28 7.56 13.82
C SER A 75 -6.55 6.23 14.56
N GLY A 76 -5.66 5.28 14.38
CA GLY A 76 -5.77 3.98 15.04
C GLY A 76 -6.67 2.97 14.35
N ASP A 77 -7.42 3.38 13.33
CA ASP A 77 -8.23 2.43 12.55
C ASP A 77 -7.33 1.39 11.88
N VAL A 78 -7.80 0.15 11.85
CA VAL A 78 -7.12 -0.92 11.11
C VAL A 78 -7.88 -1.15 9.81
N VAL A 79 -7.19 -0.92 8.69
CA VAL A 79 -7.77 -1.10 7.36
C VAL A 79 -7.17 -2.35 6.73
N VAL A 80 -8.04 -3.27 6.28
CA VAL A 80 -7.61 -4.48 5.58
C VAL A 80 -7.54 -4.17 4.09
N ILE A 81 -6.35 -4.33 3.52
CA ILE A 81 -6.12 -4.16 2.08
C ILE A 81 -6.09 -5.54 1.45
N LYS A 82 -7.04 -5.81 0.59
CA LYS A 82 -7.19 -7.12 -0.06
C LYS A 82 -6.54 -7.12 -1.44
N ARG A 83 -6.12 -8.31 -1.89
CA ARG A 83 -5.65 -8.47 -3.27
C ARG A 83 -6.74 -8.03 -4.24
N PRO A 84 -6.40 -7.21 -5.27
CA PRO A 84 -7.39 -6.76 -6.26
C PRO A 84 -8.02 -7.91 -7.02
N THR A 85 -9.30 -7.75 -7.34
CA THR A 85 -10.04 -8.62 -8.25
C THR A 85 -10.36 -7.84 -9.52
N GLY A 86 -10.99 -8.49 -10.50
CA GLY A 86 -11.45 -7.80 -11.70
C GLY A 86 -12.39 -6.63 -11.39
N HIS A 87 -13.15 -6.74 -10.29
CA HIS A 87 -14.02 -5.65 -9.83
C HIS A 87 -13.23 -4.37 -9.50
N ALA A 88 -12.06 -4.50 -8.88
CA ALA A 88 -11.22 -3.34 -8.57
C ALA A 88 -10.77 -2.62 -9.84
N PHE A 89 -10.42 -3.37 -10.89
CA PHE A 89 -10.05 -2.78 -12.17
C PHE A 89 -11.22 -2.07 -12.85
N MET A 90 -12.43 -2.58 -12.69
CA MET A 90 -13.64 -1.92 -13.21
C MET A 90 -13.83 -0.54 -12.57
N ALA A 91 -13.42 -0.35 -11.34
CA ALA A 91 -13.49 0.95 -10.67
C ALA A 91 -12.67 2.03 -11.39
N LEU A 92 -11.61 1.65 -12.10
CA LEU A 92 -10.79 2.58 -12.87
C LEU A 92 -11.54 3.13 -14.10
N ASP A 93 -12.46 2.34 -14.68
CA ASP A 93 -13.23 2.75 -15.85
C ASP A 93 -14.30 3.79 -15.52
N GLY A 94 -14.64 3.95 -14.24
CA GLY A 94 -15.61 4.94 -13.79
C GLY A 94 -15.11 6.38 -13.87
N PHE A 95 -13.83 6.58 -14.20
CA PHE A 95 -13.20 7.90 -14.23
C PHE A 95 -12.44 8.08 -15.56
N ASN A 96 -12.37 9.31 -16.04
CA ASN A 96 -11.61 9.61 -17.26
C ASN A 96 -10.13 9.87 -16.95
N ASP A 97 -9.30 9.97 -18.00
CA ASP A 97 -7.85 10.15 -17.85
C ASP A 97 -7.45 11.49 -17.20
N LYS A 98 -8.39 12.42 -17.08
CA LYS A 98 -8.16 13.70 -16.41
C LYS A 98 -8.37 13.63 -14.90
N GLN A 99 -8.74 12.46 -14.38
CA GLN A 99 -9.03 12.25 -12.96
C GLN A 99 -8.16 11.14 -12.35
N PRO A 100 -6.81 11.23 -12.45
CA PRO A 100 -5.94 10.16 -11.99
C PRO A 100 -6.05 9.89 -10.48
N VAL A 101 -6.23 10.94 -9.68
CA VAL A 101 -6.39 10.79 -8.23
C VAL A 101 -7.68 10.08 -7.89
N HIS A 102 -8.77 10.40 -8.57
CA HIS A 102 -10.06 9.74 -8.37
C HIS A 102 -9.99 8.26 -8.76
N LYS A 103 -9.25 7.93 -9.82
CA LYS A 103 -9.05 6.53 -10.22
C LYS A 103 -8.36 5.74 -9.11
N ILE A 104 -7.30 6.29 -8.54
CA ILE A 104 -6.55 5.63 -7.46
C ILE A 104 -7.42 5.50 -6.20
N GLN A 105 -8.17 6.54 -5.85
CA GLN A 105 -9.10 6.47 -4.71
C GLN A 105 -10.20 5.44 -4.93
N GLY A 106 -10.72 5.34 -6.16
CA GLY A 106 -11.73 4.33 -6.51
C GLY A 106 -11.17 2.92 -6.39
N PHE A 107 -9.94 2.71 -6.83
CA PHE A 107 -9.26 1.43 -6.68
C PHE A 107 -9.03 1.10 -5.19
N ALA A 108 -8.60 2.09 -4.41
CA ALA A 108 -8.40 1.94 -2.96
C ALA A 108 -9.71 1.54 -2.28
N SER A 109 -10.83 2.15 -2.67
CA SER A 109 -12.16 1.78 -2.15
C SER A 109 -12.49 0.32 -2.45
N ALA A 110 -12.22 -0.13 -3.66
CA ALA A 110 -12.52 -1.50 -4.09
C ALA A 110 -11.74 -2.54 -3.30
N ILE A 111 -10.48 -2.27 -2.97
CA ILE A 111 -9.63 -3.25 -2.28
C ILE A 111 -9.71 -3.17 -0.75
N THR A 112 -10.33 -2.14 -0.19
CA THR A 112 -10.45 -1.95 1.27
C THR A 112 -11.88 -2.00 1.77
N GLY A 113 -12.86 -1.77 0.92
CA GLY A 113 -14.25 -1.63 1.31
C GLY A 113 -14.58 -0.27 1.95
N LYS A 114 -13.62 0.68 1.96
CA LYS A 114 -13.83 2.02 2.48
C LYS A 114 -14.29 2.96 1.38
N GLU A 115 -15.06 3.99 1.73
CA GLU A 115 -15.48 5.01 0.76
C GLU A 115 -14.29 5.88 0.31
N ALA A 116 -14.34 6.40 -0.91
CA ALA A 116 -13.28 7.29 -1.42
C ALA A 116 -13.02 8.48 -0.49
N ARG A 117 -14.07 9.00 0.15
CA ARG A 117 -13.99 10.09 1.11
C ARG A 117 -13.07 9.76 2.29
N TYR A 118 -13.00 8.48 2.69
CA TYR A 118 -12.12 8.01 3.76
C TYR A 118 -10.67 8.37 3.46
N PHE A 119 -10.26 8.12 2.22
CA PHE A 119 -8.88 8.37 1.77
C PHE A 119 -8.59 9.86 1.57
N SER A 120 -9.57 10.64 1.13
CA SER A 120 -9.37 12.07 0.91
C SER A 120 -9.17 12.85 2.21
N LYS A 121 -9.58 12.30 3.34
CA LYS A 121 -9.43 12.91 4.66
C LYS A 121 -8.20 12.48 5.42
N MET A 122 -7.48 11.45 4.96
CA MET A 122 -6.34 10.96 5.71
C MET A 122 -5.09 11.79 5.45
N ASP A 123 -4.17 11.74 6.41
CA ASP A 123 -2.88 12.39 6.28
C ASP A 123 -2.13 11.87 5.05
N MET A 124 -1.31 12.73 4.47
CA MET A 124 -0.53 12.38 3.28
C MET A 124 0.32 11.13 3.48
N SER A 125 0.93 10.96 4.66
CA SER A 125 1.79 9.80 4.92
C SER A 125 1.02 8.49 4.83
N ASP A 126 -0.19 8.45 5.36
CA ASP A 126 -1.05 7.27 5.26
C ASP A 126 -1.52 7.06 3.82
N TRP A 127 -1.96 8.12 3.16
CA TRP A 127 -2.40 8.03 1.77
C TRP A 127 -1.28 7.53 0.86
N MET A 128 -0.06 8.01 1.04
CA MET A 128 1.09 7.56 0.24
C MET A 128 1.39 6.08 0.42
N PHE A 129 1.11 5.52 1.61
CA PHE A 129 1.23 4.08 1.81
C PHE A 129 0.22 3.32 0.94
N PHE A 130 -1.05 3.71 0.96
CA PHE A 130 -2.08 3.06 0.14
C PHE A 130 -1.77 3.20 -1.34
N GLN A 131 -1.36 4.38 -1.79
CA GLN A 131 -0.99 4.60 -3.17
C GLN A 131 0.19 3.72 -3.58
N GLY A 132 1.18 3.57 -2.71
CA GLY A 132 2.33 2.70 -2.95
C GLY A 132 1.92 1.25 -3.13
N VAL A 133 1.05 0.73 -2.27
CA VAL A 133 0.54 -0.65 -2.38
C VAL A 133 -0.25 -0.83 -3.67
N ILE A 134 -1.09 0.13 -4.02
CA ILE A 134 -1.84 0.09 -5.28
C ILE A 134 -0.89 0.02 -6.47
N ASN A 135 0.16 0.83 -6.46
CA ASN A 135 1.16 0.82 -7.53
C ASN A 135 1.88 -0.53 -7.64
N LEU A 136 2.15 -1.19 -6.50
CA LEU A 136 2.70 -2.54 -6.51
C LEU A 136 1.75 -3.53 -7.20
N PHE A 137 0.47 -3.47 -6.90
CA PHE A 137 -0.53 -4.33 -7.53
C PHE A 137 -0.66 -4.05 -9.04
N LEU A 138 -0.64 -2.79 -9.43
CA LEU A 138 -0.80 -2.41 -10.85
C LEU A 138 0.42 -2.76 -11.70
N ALA A 139 1.60 -2.86 -11.09
CA ALA A 139 2.84 -3.23 -11.75
C ALA A 139 3.01 -4.76 -11.88
N ALA A 140 2.21 -5.51 -11.17
CA ALA A 140 2.31 -6.97 -11.15
C ALA A 140 1.87 -7.63 -12.46
#